data_62319ca7ba2f717c62af3779637bed1f
#
_entry.id   62319ca7ba2f717c62af3779637bed1f
#
_cell.length_a   1.000
_cell.length_b   1.000
_cell.length_c   1.000
_cell.angle_alpha   90.00
_cell.angle_beta   90.00
_cell.angle_gamma   90.00
#
_symmetry.space_group_name_H-M   'P 1'
#
loop_
_entity.id
_entity.type
_entity.pdbx_description
1 polymer ?
#
loop_
_entity_poly.entity_id
_entity_poly.type
_entity_poly.pdbx_seq_one_letter_code
_entity_poly.pdbx_strand_id
1 'polypeptide(L)'
;MPPNGGKLQTISNQSSTNMYEKFLDKNPNSICQTVDDVFIAKYANVVSENIITLWKEVGFGMFCEGLFRIIEPNEYQAIIDDCYPMAGFGSATPFMTTVFGDIFAYVKDCRIGDYVVFVNVRYGTFRILSDKVDILFNIVLFNKGCLSSWFSLDEYPIIKSAKDIPALDECYGYVPALALGGKEAIDNIHILKTIPYIEMSLQSIGDLKRVQ
;
A
#
# COMPACT_ATOMS: atom_id res chain seq x y z
N MET A 1 61.01 -27.06 15.47
CA MET A 1 60.08 -26.02 15.01
C MET A 1 58.91 -26.73 14.35
N PRO A 2 57.70 -26.69 14.93
CA PRO A 2 56.51 -27.15 14.27
C PRO A 2 55.81 -25.96 13.58
N PRO A 3 55.11 -26.16 12.46
CA PRO A 3 54.46 -25.08 11.71
C PRO A 3 53.10 -24.67 12.28
N ASN A 4 52.85 -23.39 12.15
CA ASN A 4 51.66 -22.67 12.55
C ASN A 4 50.33 -23.31 12.06
N GLY A 5 49.46 -23.60 13.01
CA GLY A 5 48.07 -23.93 12.77
C GLY A 5 47.26 -22.68 12.43
N GLY A 6 46.94 -22.51 11.16
CA GLY A 6 45.96 -21.52 10.71
C GLY A 6 44.59 -21.87 11.26
N LYS A 7 44.01 -20.98 12.08
CA LYS A 7 42.60 -21.07 12.48
C LYS A 7 41.72 -20.79 11.27
N LEU A 8 41.00 -21.79 10.81
CA LEU A 8 39.85 -21.65 9.91
C LEU A 8 38.79 -20.86 10.68
N GLN A 9 38.56 -19.60 10.31
CA GLN A 9 37.38 -18.87 10.70
C GLN A 9 36.21 -19.42 9.89
N THR A 10 35.31 -20.10 10.57
CA THR A 10 33.97 -20.43 10.02
C THR A 10 33.22 -19.12 9.89
N ILE A 11 33.05 -18.67 8.66
CA ILE A 11 32.10 -17.59 8.34
C ILE A 11 30.71 -18.18 8.56
N SER A 12 30.11 -17.85 9.67
CA SER A 12 28.68 -18.09 9.87
C SER A 12 27.93 -17.17 8.89
N ASN A 13 27.44 -17.73 7.81
CA ASN A 13 26.40 -17.13 6.99
C ASN A 13 25.16 -16.97 7.89
N GLN A 14 25.00 -15.81 8.52
CA GLN A 14 23.68 -15.36 8.93
C GLN A 14 22.95 -15.01 7.64
N SER A 15 22.13 -15.93 7.16
CA SER A 15 21.07 -15.62 6.19
C SER A 15 20.15 -14.61 6.88
N SER A 16 20.30 -13.33 6.60
CA SER A 16 19.27 -12.34 6.94
C SER A 16 18.03 -12.73 6.18
N THR A 17 17.07 -13.34 6.87
CA THR A 17 15.77 -13.65 6.29
C THR A 17 15.11 -12.32 5.89
N ASN A 18 14.87 -12.14 4.61
CA ASN A 18 14.18 -10.96 4.10
C ASN A 18 12.78 -10.88 4.74
N MET A 19 12.43 -9.76 5.34
CA MET A 19 11.16 -9.58 6.07
C MET A 19 9.95 -9.79 5.16
N TYR A 20 10.06 -9.46 3.87
CA TYR A 20 9.00 -9.56 2.86
C TYR A 20 9.21 -10.71 1.87
N GLU A 21 9.99 -11.74 2.21
CA GLU A 21 10.31 -12.88 1.34
C GLU A 21 9.06 -13.53 0.74
N LYS A 22 8.05 -13.82 1.58
CA LYS A 22 6.79 -14.45 1.10
C LYS A 22 6.03 -13.56 0.12
N PHE A 23 6.07 -12.26 0.30
CA PHE A 23 5.46 -11.31 -0.62
C PHE A 23 6.21 -11.29 -1.95
N LEU A 24 7.55 -11.24 -1.91
CA LEU A 24 8.40 -11.24 -3.11
C LEU A 24 8.29 -12.56 -3.87
N ASP A 25 8.28 -13.69 -3.20
CA ASP A 25 8.11 -15.02 -3.82
C ASP A 25 6.81 -15.15 -4.61
N LYS A 26 5.74 -14.50 -4.14
CA LYS A 26 4.45 -14.47 -4.84
C LYS A 26 4.38 -13.43 -5.95
N ASN A 27 5.39 -12.56 -6.06
CA ASN A 27 5.47 -11.50 -7.05
C ASN A 27 6.78 -11.51 -7.84
N PRO A 28 7.22 -12.65 -8.40
CA PRO A 28 8.58 -12.81 -8.96
C PRO A 28 8.84 -11.97 -10.21
N ASN A 29 7.79 -11.52 -10.90
CA ASN A 29 7.89 -10.75 -12.14
C ASN A 29 7.50 -9.28 -11.95
N SER A 30 7.39 -8.81 -10.73
CA SER A 30 7.05 -7.41 -10.46
C SER A 30 8.20 -6.49 -10.83
N ILE A 31 7.90 -5.43 -11.58
CA ILE A 31 8.85 -4.39 -11.92
C ILE A 31 8.75 -3.32 -10.84
N CYS A 32 9.83 -3.13 -10.10
CA CYS A 32 9.90 -2.13 -9.03
C CYS A 32 11.10 -1.20 -9.22
N GLN A 33 10.92 0.03 -8.75
CA GLN A 33 11.97 1.03 -8.64
C GLN A 33 12.62 0.93 -7.26
N THR A 34 13.94 0.83 -7.23
CA THR A 34 14.70 0.88 -5.98
C THR A 34 14.59 2.26 -5.33
N VAL A 35 14.54 2.27 -4.01
CA VAL A 35 14.42 3.50 -3.21
C VAL A 35 15.82 3.89 -2.74
N ASP A 36 16.21 5.14 -2.91
CA ASP A 36 17.52 5.63 -2.53
C ASP A 36 17.64 5.94 -1.01
N ASP A 37 18.87 6.00 -0.53
CA ASP A 37 19.17 6.24 0.89
C ASP A 37 18.73 7.64 1.35
N VAL A 38 18.68 8.64 0.47
CA VAL A 38 18.25 10.01 0.80
C VAL A 38 16.77 10.02 1.12
N PHE A 39 15.97 9.32 0.29
CA PHE A 39 14.55 9.12 0.56
C PHE A 39 14.35 8.37 1.88
N ILE A 40 15.05 7.27 2.09
CA ILE A 40 14.95 6.47 3.33
C ILE A 40 15.26 7.33 4.56
N ALA A 41 16.32 8.13 4.52
CA ALA A 41 16.71 9.02 5.63
C ALA A 41 15.63 10.05 5.96
N LYS A 42 14.93 10.57 4.95
CA LYS A 42 13.81 11.52 5.11
C LYS A 42 12.67 10.93 5.96
N TYR A 43 12.38 9.63 5.79
CA TYR A 43 11.25 8.97 6.43
C TYR A 43 11.59 8.14 7.67
N ALA A 44 12.89 7.99 8.03
CA ALA A 44 13.36 7.12 9.11
C ALA A 44 12.67 7.37 10.47
N ASN A 45 12.26 8.62 10.76
CA ASN A 45 11.54 8.99 11.98
C ASN A 45 10.05 9.27 11.75
N VAL A 46 9.58 9.13 10.51
CA VAL A 46 8.19 9.45 10.12
C VAL A 46 7.33 8.19 10.13
N VAL A 47 7.88 7.07 9.67
CA VAL A 47 7.18 5.78 9.62
C VAL A 47 7.89 4.72 10.47
N SER A 48 7.31 3.52 10.59
CA SER A 48 7.95 2.42 11.30
C SER A 48 9.11 1.83 10.52
N GLU A 49 9.99 1.10 11.24
CA GLU A 49 11.08 0.35 10.64
C GLU A 49 10.58 -0.69 9.62
N ASN A 50 9.37 -1.25 9.82
CA ASN A 50 8.77 -2.17 8.87
C ASN A 50 8.48 -1.51 7.52
N ILE A 51 8.02 -0.26 7.49
CA ILE A 51 7.82 0.50 6.24
C ILE A 51 9.17 0.84 5.60
N ILE A 52 10.16 1.24 6.38
CA ILE A 52 11.51 1.48 5.88
C ILE A 52 12.08 0.22 5.23
N THR A 53 11.93 -0.92 5.88
CA THR A 53 12.36 -2.23 5.36
C THR A 53 11.60 -2.61 4.10
N LEU A 54 10.28 -2.36 4.05
CA LEU A 54 9.46 -2.55 2.85
C LEU A 54 10.04 -1.79 1.64
N TRP A 55 10.34 -0.51 1.81
CA TRP A 55 10.88 0.30 0.72
C TRP A 55 12.29 -0.15 0.30
N LYS A 56 13.14 -0.60 1.25
CA LYS A 56 14.48 -1.11 0.93
C LYS A 56 14.45 -2.46 0.22
N GLU A 57 13.61 -3.40 0.69
CA GLU A 57 13.58 -4.78 0.19
C GLU A 57 12.70 -4.94 -1.05
N VAL A 58 11.61 -4.18 -1.14
CA VAL A 58 10.59 -4.32 -2.18
C VAL A 58 10.63 -3.16 -3.18
N GLY A 59 10.77 -1.92 -2.70
CA GLY A 59 10.77 -0.72 -3.55
C GLY A 59 9.38 -0.24 -3.95
N PHE A 60 9.32 0.74 -4.87
CA PHE A 60 8.07 1.26 -5.45
C PHE A 60 7.71 0.49 -6.71
N GLY A 61 6.43 0.19 -6.91
CA GLY A 61 6.01 -0.55 -8.10
C GLY A 61 4.64 -1.19 -7.98
N MET A 62 4.32 -2.03 -8.97
CA MET A 62 3.05 -2.73 -9.08
C MET A 62 3.23 -4.21 -8.72
N PHE A 63 2.34 -4.73 -7.87
CA PHE A 63 2.39 -6.09 -7.34
C PHE A 63 1.03 -6.77 -7.43
N CYS A 64 1.01 -8.09 -7.25
CA CYS A 64 -0.21 -8.90 -7.34
C CYS A 64 -0.94 -8.63 -8.66
N GLU A 65 -0.18 -8.71 -9.77
CA GLU A 65 -0.69 -8.46 -11.14
C GLU A 65 -1.34 -7.08 -11.32
N GLY A 66 -0.81 -6.06 -10.60
CA GLY A 66 -1.29 -4.69 -10.66
C GLY A 66 -2.37 -4.33 -9.64
N LEU A 67 -2.81 -5.28 -8.78
CA LEU A 67 -3.82 -5.00 -7.76
C LEU A 67 -3.33 -4.00 -6.72
N PHE A 68 -2.06 -4.10 -6.29
CA PHE A 68 -1.45 -3.20 -5.31
C PHE A 68 -0.28 -2.44 -5.90
N ARG A 69 -0.12 -1.19 -5.49
CA ARG A 69 0.98 -0.30 -5.86
C ARG A 69 1.63 0.24 -4.60
N ILE A 70 2.91 -0.05 -4.41
CA ILE A 70 3.73 0.62 -3.39
C ILE A 70 4.18 1.94 -4.03
N ILE A 71 3.84 3.05 -3.39
CA ILE A 71 3.92 4.40 -3.94
C ILE A 71 4.88 5.29 -3.17
N GLU A 72 5.34 6.37 -3.81
CA GLU A 72 6.04 7.45 -3.14
C GLU A 72 5.04 8.31 -2.36
N PRO A 73 5.23 8.49 -1.03
CA PRO A 73 4.28 9.23 -0.18
C PRO A 73 3.97 10.65 -0.62
N ASN A 74 4.97 11.38 -1.13
CA ASN A 74 4.83 12.81 -1.43
C ASN A 74 3.68 13.13 -2.37
N GLU A 75 3.43 12.27 -3.36
CA GLU A 75 2.39 12.47 -4.37
C GLU A 75 0.97 12.40 -3.79
N TYR A 76 0.81 11.65 -2.71
CA TYR A 76 -0.49 11.37 -2.08
C TYR A 76 -0.66 12.05 -0.72
N GLN A 77 0.38 12.74 -0.21
CA GLN A 77 0.37 13.30 1.14
C GLN A 77 -0.75 14.31 1.34
N ALA A 78 -0.93 15.24 0.40
CA ALA A 78 -1.98 16.25 0.49
C ALA A 78 -3.39 15.63 0.55
N ILE A 79 -3.60 14.54 -0.19
CA ILE A 79 -4.88 13.82 -0.21
C ILE A 79 -5.18 13.20 1.15
N ILE A 80 -4.19 12.52 1.75
CA ILE A 80 -4.40 11.86 3.05
C ILE A 80 -4.55 12.88 4.18
N ASP A 81 -3.84 13.99 4.13
CA ASP A 81 -3.95 15.07 5.10
C ASP A 81 -5.35 15.71 5.09
N ASP A 82 -5.97 15.80 3.91
CA ASP A 82 -7.32 16.33 3.73
C ASP A 82 -8.40 15.34 4.16
N CYS A 83 -8.36 14.10 3.68
CA CYS A 83 -9.42 13.11 3.92
C CYS A 83 -9.30 12.36 5.27
N TYR A 84 -8.11 12.33 5.87
CA TYR A 84 -7.84 11.69 7.17
C TYR A 84 -7.02 12.60 8.08
N PRO A 85 -7.55 13.77 8.48
CA PRO A 85 -6.81 14.76 9.25
C PRO A 85 -6.54 14.28 10.68
N MET A 86 -5.28 14.33 11.12
CA MET A 86 -4.85 13.92 12.45
C MET A 86 -5.09 14.98 13.53
N ALA A 87 -5.49 16.20 13.15
CA ALA A 87 -5.83 17.32 14.04
C ALA A 87 -4.76 17.60 15.13
N GLY A 88 -3.47 17.44 14.80
CA GLY A 88 -2.35 17.67 15.73
C GLY A 88 -2.01 16.46 16.63
N PHE A 89 -2.70 15.32 16.49
CA PHE A 89 -2.43 14.13 17.28
C PHE A 89 -1.44 13.15 16.66
N GLY A 90 -0.85 13.50 15.53
CA GLY A 90 0.12 12.68 14.84
C GLY A 90 0.19 12.99 13.35
N SER A 91 0.57 11.99 12.56
CA SER A 91 0.68 12.09 11.11
C SER A 91 0.21 10.79 10.45
N ALA A 92 -0.34 10.91 9.23
CA ALA A 92 -0.63 9.79 8.35
C ALA A 92 0.29 9.88 7.12
N THR A 93 0.99 8.80 6.78
CA THR A 93 1.92 8.74 5.63
C THR A 93 1.44 7.67 4.68
N PRO A 94 0.98 8.02 3.47
CA PRO A 94 0.53 7.04 2.48
C PRO A 94 1.73 6.25 1.96
N PHE A 95 1.57 4.93 1.76
CA PHE A 95 2.67 4.08 1.27
C PHE A 95 2.24 3.06 0.22
N MET A 96 0.94 2.83 0.06
CA MET A 96 0.41 1.89 -0.91
C MET A 96 -0.98 2.30 -1.38
N THR A 97 -1.29 2.02 -2.65
CA THR A 97 -2.65 2.15 -3.19
C THR A 97 -3.12 0.84 -3.79
N THR A 98 -4.45 0.71 -3.97
CA THR A 98 -5.03 -0.34 -4.82
C THR A 98 -5.16 0.12 -6.27
N VAL A 99 -5.46 -0.82 -7.15
CA VAL A 99 -5.80 -0.53 -8.56
C VAL A 99 -7.04 0.38 -8.70
N PHE A 100 -7.84 0.52 -7.66
CA PHE A 100 -9.02 1.39 -7.63
C PHE A 100 -8.74 2.77 -7.00
N GLY A 101 -7.49 3.06 -6.63
CA GLY A 101 -7.14 4.32 -5.99
C GLY A 101 -7.41 4.37 -4.48
N ASP A 102 -7.79 3.25 -3.84
CA ASP A 102 -7.90 3.20 -2.38
C ASP A 102 -6.51 3.30 -1.75
N ILE A 103 -6.38 3.93 -0.58
CA ILE A 103 -5.10 4.31 0.00
C ILE A 103 -4.83 3.55 1.30
N PHE A 104 -3.60 3.04 1.46
CA PHE A 104 -3.07 2.59 2.74
C PHE A 104 -2.09 3.64 3.25
N ALA A 105 -2.30 4.12 4.47
CA ALA A 105 -1.37 5.03 5.13
C ALA A 105 -0.95 4.49 6.50
N TYR A 106 0.33 4.69 6.83
CA TYR A 106 0.86 4.44 8.16
C TYR A 106 0.57 5.65 9.04
N VAL A 107 -0.05 5.42 10.18
CA VAL A 107 -0.46 6.47 11.10
C VAL A 107 0.37 6.38 12.38
N LYS A 108 1.04 7.47 12.73
CA LYS A 108 1.57 7.71 14.07
C LYS A 108 0.53 8.50 14.85
N ASP A 109 -0.04 7.91 15.91
CA ASP A 109 -1.03 8.58 16.76
C ASP A 109 -0.55 8.57 18.21
N CYS A 110 -0.30 9.73 18.77
CA CYS A 110 0.20 9.87 20.15
C CYS A 110 -0.81 9.45 21.22
N ARG A 111 -2.09 9.22 20.86
CA ARG A 111 -3.17 8.84 21.81
C ARG A 111 -3.35 7.33 21.91
N ILE A 112 -3.28 6.63 20.79
CA ILE A 112 -3.66 5.20 20.70
C ILE A 112 -2.54 4.30 20.17
N GLY A 113 -1.37 4.88 19.82
CA GLY A 113 -0.27 4.17 19.21
C GLY A 113 -0.39 4.10 17.69
N ASP A 114 0.61 3.48 17.07
CA ASP A 114 0.73 3.43 15.61
C ASP A 114 -0.19 2.36 15.00
N TYR A 115 -0.68 2.61 13.78
CA TYR A 115 -1.52 1.68 13.02
C TYR A 115 -1.45 1.98 11.51
N VAL A 116 -2.00 1.07 10.70
CA VAL A 116 -2.27 1.32 9.30
C VAL A 116 -3.75 1.67 9.13
N VAL A 117 -4.05 2.72 8.39
CA VAL A 117 -5.41 3.02 7.93
C VAL A 117 -5.55 2.62 6.48
N PHE A 118 -6.65 1.94 6.14
CA PHE A 118 -7.09 1.72 4.78
C PHE A 118 -8.28 2.64 4.49
N VAL A 119 -8.10 3.54 3.52
CA VAL A 119 -9.14 4.44 3.02
C VAL A 119 -9.70 3.85 1.74
N ASN A 120 -10.96 3.43 1.77
CA ASN A 120 -11.68 2.98 0.60
C ASN A 120 -12.34 4.18 -0.08
N VAL A 121 -11.68 4.72 -1.09
CA VAL A 121 -12.09 5.93 -1.80
C VAL A 121 -13.40 5.74 -2.54
N ARG A 122 -13.63 4.55 -3.11
CA ARG A 122 -14.85 4.25 -3.87
C ARG A 122 -16.11 4.39 -3.01
N TYR A 123 -16.05 3.96 -1.75
CA TYR A 123 -17.20 3.90 -0.84
C TYR A 123 -17.19 4.95 0.27
N GLY A 124 -16.16 5.81 0.32
CA GLY A 124 -16.05 6.85 1.35
C GLY A 124 -15.92 6.30 2.76
N THR A 125 -15.19 5.21 2.92
CA THR A 125 -15.02 4.55 4.23
C THR A 125 -13.55 4.39 4.58
N PHE A 126 -13.26 4.23 5.89
CA PHE A 126 -11.93 3.84 6.33
C PHE A 126 -11.99 2.72 7.38
N ARG A 127 -10.92 1.92 7.41
CA ARG A 127 -10.70 0.83 8.37
C ARG A 127 -9.34 1.00 9.03
N ILE A 128 -9.28 0.81 10.35
CA ILE A 128 -8.02 0.73 11.09
C ILE A 128 -7.54 -0.72 11.06
N LEU A 129 -6.30 -0.90 10.61
CA LEU A 129 -5.59 -2.17 10.57
C LEU A 129 -4.48 -2.16 11.63
N SER A 130 -3.85 -3.32 11.86
CA SER A 130 -2.68 -3.43 12.74
C SER A 130 -1.49 -2.62 12.18
N ASP A 131 -0.57 -2.23 13.08
CA ASP A 131 0.75 -1.68 12.76
C ASP A 131 1.71 -2.72 12.14
N LYS A 132 1.32 -4.01 12.11
CA LYS A 132 2.13 -5.12 11.60
C LYS A 132 2.14 -5.17 10.08
N VAL A 133 2.94 -4.31 9.47
CA VAL A 133 3.03 -4.16 8.01
C VAL A 133 3.57 -5.44 7.34
N ASP A 134 4.49 -6.15 7.98
CA ASP A 134 4.98 -7.45 7.53
C ASP A 134 3.86 -8.50 7.44
N ILE A 135 2.94 -8.53 8.41
CA ILE A 135 1.77 -9.40 8.38
C ILE A 135 0.81 -8.97 7.26
N LEU A 136 0.60 -7.67 7.08
CA LEU A 136 -0.20 -7.14 5.99
C LEU A 136 0.30 -7.71 4.64
N PHE A 137 1.58 -7.53 4.33
CA PHE A 137 2.17 -7.93 3.06
C PHE A 137 2.32 -9.44 2.90
N ASN A 138 2.78 -10.17 3.92
CA ASN A 138 3.04 -11.60 3.78
C ASN A 138 1.79 -12.49 3.90
N ILE A 139 0.71 -11.99 4.49
CA ILE A 139 -0.48 -12.79 4.82
C ILE A 139 -1.77 -12.14 4.31
N VAL A 140 -2.08 -10.91 4.76
CA VAL A 140 -3.41 -10.30 4.59
C VAL A 140 -3.71 -10.02 3.12
N LEU A 141 -2.75 -9.49 2.36
CA LEU A 141 -2.92 -9.17 0.94
C LEU A 141 -3.13 -10.41 0.04
N PHE A 142 -2.91 -11.62 0.57
CA PHE A 142 -3.17 -12.88 -0.15
C PHE A 142 -4.37 -13.65 0.42
N ASN A 143 -5.00 -13.14 1.44
CA ASN A 143 -6.17 -13.78 2.03
C ASN A 143 -7.45 -13.32 1.31
N LYS A 144 -8.12 -14.26 0.62
CA LYS A 144 -9.34 -13.97 -0.15
C LYS A 144 -10.45 -13.35 0.71
N GLY A 145 -10.59 -13.80 1.97
CA GLY A 145 -11.57 -13.23 2.90
C GLY A 145 -11.27 -11.76 3.23
N CYS A 146 -9.99 -11.42 3.44
CA CYS A 146 -9.59 -10.03 3.66
C CYS A 146 -9.77 -9.19 2.39
N LEU A 147 -9.40 -9.72 1.22
CA LEU A 147 -9.59 -9.02 -0.06
C LEU A 147 -11.05 -8.66 -0.30
N SER A 148 -11.97 -9.57 -0.01
CA SER A 148 -13.42 -9.32 -0.12
C SER A 148 -13.94 -8.42 1.00
N SER A 149 -13.84 -8.88 2.27
CA SER A 149 -14.57 -8.26 3.39
C SER A 149 -13.90 -6.97 3.92
N TRP A 150 -12.57 -6.82 3.78
CA TRP A 150 -11.87 -5.64 4.28
C TRP A 150 -11.65 -4.59 3.19
N PHE A 151 -11.36 -5.02 1.97
CA PHE A 151 -10.88 -4.14 0.90
C PHE A 151 -11.82 -4.04 -0.29
N SER A 152 -12.85 -4.90 -0.38
CA SER A 152 -13.78 -4.96 -1.52
C SER A 152 -13.04 -5.12 -2.86
N LEU A 153 -12.12 -6.10 -2.93
CA LEU A 153 -11.23 -6.34 -4.07
C LEU A 153 -11.47 -7.71 -4.74
N ASP A 154 -12.50 -8.44 -4.34
CA ASP A 154 -12.84 -9.78 -4.86
C ASP A 154 -13.25 -9.80 -6.33
N GLU A 155 -13.76 -8.69 -6.87
CA GLU A 155 -14.12 -8.56 -8.29
C GLU A 155 -12.90 -8.29 -9.20
N TYR A 156 -11.72 -7.99 -8.66
CA TYR A 156 -10.54 -7.67 -9.46
C TYR A 156 -10.19 -8.71 -10.53
N PRO A 157 -10.23 -10.04 -10.26
CA PRO A 157 -9.93 -11.04 -11.28
C PRO A 157 -10.85 -10.96 -12.50
N ILE A 158 -12.13 -10.62 -12.29
CA ILE A 158 -13.12 -10.47 -13.36
C ILE A 158 -12.83 -9.19 -14.16
N ILE A 159 -12.63 -8.08 -13.46
CA ILE A 159 -12.31 -6.78 -14.09
C ILE A 159 -11.03 -6.88 -14.90
N LYS A 160 -9.96 -7.45 -14.34
CA LYS A 160 -8.68 -7.64 -15.02
C LYS A 160 -8.80 -8.49 -16.29
N SER A 161 -9.71 -9.46 -16.32
CA SER A 161 -9.94 -10.28 -17.52
C SER A 161 -10.68 -9.54 -18.64
N ALA A 162 -11.41 -8.47 -18.29
CA ALA A 162 -12.24 -7.68 -19.20
C ALA A 162 -11.61 -6.34 -19.61
N LYS A 163 -10.62 -5.86 -18.88
CA LYS A 163 -10.00 -4.54 -19.06
C LYS A 163 -8.48 -4.65 -19.02
N ASP A 164 -7.77 -3.74 -19.69
CA ASP A 164 -6.33 -3.59 -19.56
C ASP A 164 -5.96 -3.19 -18.13
N ILE A 165 -4.77 -3.62 -17.64
CA ILE A 165 -4.28 -3.24 -16.32
C ILE A 165 -3.81 -1.78 -16.38
N PRO A 166 -4.34 -0.88 -15.51
CA PRO A 166 -3.91 0.51 -15.46
C PRO A 166 -2.42 0.66 -15.14
N ALA A 167 -1.75 1.66 -15.71
CA ALA A 167 -0.38 2.02 -15.39
C ALA A 167 -0.22 2.45 -13.92
N LEU A 168 1.02 2.68 -13.45
CA LEU A 168 1.30 3.01 -12.06
C LEU A 168 0.59 4.30 -11.58
N ASP A 169 0.48 5.29 -12.47
CA ASP A 169 -0.20 6.58 -12.23
C ASP A 169 -1.69 6.57 -12.62
N GLU A 170 -2.24 5.39 -12.95
CA GLU A 170 -3.62 5.18 -13.37
C GLU A 170 -4.35 4.23 -12.43
N CYS A 171 -5.67 4.33 -12.39
CA CYS A 171 -6.53 3.45 -11.61
C CYS A 171 -7.79 3.08 -12.40
N TYR A 172 -8.48 2.04 -11.94
CA TYR A 172 -9.87 1.81 -12.31
C TYR A 172 -10.76 2.76 -11.52
N GLY A 173 -11.53 3.58 -12.24
CA GLY A 173 -12.53 4.45 -11.64
C GLY A 173 -13.91 4.21 -12.25
N TYR A 174 -14.95 4.33 -11.45
CA TYR A 174 -16.33 4.34 -11.95
C TYR A 174 -16.67 5.69 -12.58
N VAL A 175 -17.30 5.67 -13.74
CA VAL A 175 -17.77 6.89 -14.44
C VAL A 175 -19.26 6.72 -14.77
N PRO A 176 -20.14 7.51 -14.12
CA PRO A 176 -19.87 8.43 -13.01
C PRO A 176 -19.32 7.75 -11.76
N ALA A 177 -18.60 8.50 -10.89
CA ALA A 177 -18.16 7.96 -9.61
C ALA A 177 -19.36 7.47 -8.77
N LEU A 178 -19.16 6.44 -7.91
CA LEU A 178 -20.23 5.88 -7.10
C LEU A 178 -20.91 6.93 -6.22
N ALA A 179 -20.15 7.85 -5.64
CA ALA A 179 -20.66 8.97 -4.84
C ALA A 179 -21.56 9.93 -5.63
N LEU A 180 -21.43 9.96 -6.96
CA LEU A 180 -22.25 10.75 -7.88
C LEU A 180 -23.39 9.96 -8.54
N GLY A 181 -23.74 8.79 -7.96
CA GLY A 181 -24.82 7.93 -8.47
C GLY A 181 -24.40 6.99 -9.59
N GLY A 182 -23.09 6.81 -9.82
CA GLY A 182 -22.58 5.79 -10.71
C GLY A 182 -23.00 4.39 -10.28
N LYS A 183 -23.16 3.48 -11.26
CA LYS A 183 -23.50 2.08 -10.99
C LYS A 183 -22.23 1.28 -10.80
N GLU A 184 -22.23 0.37 -9.85
CA GLU A 184 -21.18 -0.62 -9.61
C GLU A 184 -21.28 -1.75 -10.65
N ALA A 185 -20.77 -1.46 -11.86
CA ALA A 185 -20.80 -2.37 -13.00
C ALA A 185 -19.51 -2.23 -13.81
N ILE A 186 -19.04 -3.34 -14.39
CA ILE A 186 -17.78 -3.40 -15.17
C ILE A 186 -17.81 -2.41 -16.35
N ASP A 187 -18.96 -2.20 -16.98
CA ASP A 187 -19.11 -1.26 -18.10
C ASP A 187 -18.84 0.19 -17.69
N ASN A 188 -19.04 0.52 -16.42
CA ASN A 188 -18.78 1.86 -15.87
C ASN A 188 -17.35 2.05 -15.39
N ILE A 189 -16.53 1.00 -15.39
CA ILE A 189 -15.13 1.07 -15.01
C ILE A 189 -14.29 1.57 -16.18
N HIS A 190 -13.56 2.64 -15.97
CA HIS A 190 -12.62 3.24 -16.92
C HIS A 190 -11.24 3.38 -16.30
N ILE A 191 -10.21 3.38 -17.15
CA ILE A 191 -8.83 3.71 -16.73
C ILE A 191 -8.73 5.23 -16.68
N LEU A 192 -8.38 5.75 -15.50
CA LEU A 192 -8.31 7.18 -15.19
C LEU A 192 -7.00 7.50 -14.50
N LYS A 193 -6.57 8.77 -14.52
CA LYS A 193 -5.44 9.21 -13.70
C LYS A 193 -5.81 9.16 -12.22
N THR A 194 -4.97 8.51 -11.42
CA THR A 194 -5.27 8.14 -10.03
C THR A 194 -5.55 9.37 -9.17
N ILE A 195 -4.63 10.34 -9.13
CA ILE A 195 -4.76 11.51 -8.23
C ILE A 195 -6.02 12.34 -8.52
N PRO A 196 -6.28 12.79 -9.76
CA PRO A 196 -7.50 13.54 -10.06
C PRO A 196 -8.79 12.76 -9.74
N TYR A 197 -8.79 11.44 -9.97
CA TYR A 197 -9.94 10.60 -9.66
C TYR A 197 -10.21 10.50 -8.15
N ILE A 198 -9.16 10.31 -7.35
CA ILE A 198 -9.26 10.25 -5.89
C ILE A 198 -9.77 11.58 -5.34
N GLU A 199 -9.16 12.70 -5.74
CA GLU A 199 -9.55 14.04 -5.29
C GLU A 199 -11.02 14.34 -5.60
N MET A 200 -11.46 14.11 -6.84
CA MET A 200 -12.86 14.27 -7.24
C MET A 200 -13.79 13.37 -6.42
N SER A 201 -13.42 12.12 -6.20
CA SER A 201 -14.24 11.16 -5.46
C SER A 201 -14.40 11.59 -4.00
N LEU A 202 -13.29 11.94 -3.32
CA LEU A 202 -13.29 12.36 -1.92
C LEU A 202 -14.06 13.68 -1.73
N GLN A 203 -13.90 14.66 -2.63
CA GLN A 203 -14.70 15.90 -2.61
C GLN A 203 -16.20 15.62 -2.73
N SER A 204 -16.58 14.62 -3.52
CA SER A 204 -17.99 14.24 -3.69
C SER A 204 -18.57 13.48 -2.49
N ILE A 205 -17.72 12.76 -1.75
CA ILE A 205 -18.09 11.96 -0.58
C ILE A 205 -18.19 12.84 0.68
N GLY A 206 -17.25 13.77 0.87
CA GLY A 206 -17.08 14.51 2.11
C GLY A 206 -16.41 13.67 3.20
N ASP A 207 -16.94 13.69 4.43
CA ASP A 207 -16.34 12.98 5.57
C ASP A 207 -16.37 11.46 5.41
N LEU A 208 -15.22 10.83 5.64
CA LEU A 208 -15.10 9.38 5.61
C LEU A 208 -15.79 8.72 6.81
N LYS A 209 -16.42 7.57 6.59
CA LYS A 209 -17.09 6.78 7.64
C LYS A 209 -16.21 5.61 8.07
N ARG A 210 -16.02 5.47 9.39
CA ARG A 210 -15.31 4.31 9.95
C ARG A 210 -16.15 3.04 9.80
N VAL A 211 -15.49 1.97 9.33
CA VAL A 211 -16.03 0.60 9.30
C VAL A 211 -15.23 -0.31 10.23
N GLN A 212 -15.86 -1.40 10.71
CA GLN A 212 -15.22 -2.38 11.61
C GLN A 212 -14.43 -3.43 10.83
#